data_631f5b99fcc1e6b98cfad76ac58c6da1
#
_entry.id   631f5b99fcc1e6b98cfad76ac58c6da1
#
_cell.length_a   1.000
_cell.length_b   1.000
_cell.length_c   1.000
_cell.angle_alpha   90.00
_cell.angle_beta   90.00
_cell.angle_gamma   90.00
#
_symmetry.space_group_name_H-M   'P 1'
#
loop_
_entity.id
_entity.type
_entity.pdbx_description
1 polymer ?
#
loop_
_entity_poly.entity_id
_entity_poly.type
_entity_poly.pdbx_seq_one_letter_code
_entity_poly.pdbx_strand_id
1 'polypeptide(L)'
;MFQLLSWISRKPSPSQLTKAAPGGFLPPLSSMELLGTPRRRQLLENIWQRASLSKQQFEEIYRRPLANYAELVQQLPASENHHHAHPGGMIDHGLEIVAYALKVRQTYLLPIGAAPESQSAQAEAWSAAAAYGALAHDIGKIVVDLQVELQDGSTWHPWNGPINQPYRFKYVKSREYQLHGAASALLIHQLLPRTALDWLSRFPELWAQLIYLFAGQYEHAGILGEIIVKADQASVAQELGGNPDRALAAPKQSLQRQLADGLRFLVKDKFKLNQPSGPSDGWLTQDALWLVSKPAADQLRAYLLAQGIEGVPSSNAPFFNMLQD
;
A
#
# COMPACT_ATOMS: atom_id res chain seq x y z
N MET A 1 -1.19 -38.98 -20.23
CA MET A 1 -0.18 -39.03 -19.15
C MET A 1 0.23 -37.59 -18.86
N PHE A 2 -0.51 -36.88 -17.96
CA PHE A 2 -0.26 -35.48 -17.62
C PHE A 2 0.59 -35.43 -16.36
N GLN A 3 1.82 -34.92 -16.47
CA GLN A 3 2.67 -34.67 -15.31
C GLN A 3 2.24 -33.38 -14.63
N LEU A 4 1.69 -33.50 -13.42
CA LEU A 4 1.50 -32.44 -12.46
C LEU A 4 2.87 -31.98 -11.95
N LEU A 5 3.33 -30.81 -12.39
CA LEU A 5 4.49 -30.14 -11.80
C LEU A 5 4.09 -29.54 -10.46
N SER A 6 4.54 -30.17 -9.39
CA SER A 6 4.47 -29.67 -8.01
C SER A 6 5.26 -28.37 -7.89
N TRP A 7 4.59 -27.31 -7.54
CA TRP A 7 5.21 -26.05 -7.12
C TRP A 7 5.79 -26.23 -5.73
N ILE A 8 7.06 -26.62 -5.67
CA ILE A 8 7.83 -26.60 -4.43
C ILE A 8 8.11 -25.14 -4.11
N SER A 9 7.57 -24.69 -2.98
CA SER A 9 7.88 -23.41 -2.33
C SER A 9 9.38 -23.34 -2.03
N ARG A 10 10.16 -22.78 -2.95
CA ARG A 10 11.53 -22.36 -2.67
C ARG A 10 11.47 -20.96 -2.07
N LYS A 11 11.95 -20.82 -0.81
CA LYS A 11 12.31 -19.49 -0.27
C LYS A 11 13.15 -18.78 -1.34
N PRO A 12 12.82 -17.53 -1.71
CA PRO A 12 13.63 -16.81 -2.67
C PRO A 12 15.04 -16.65 -2.09
N SER A 13 16.04 -17.08 -2.84
CA SER A 13 17.43 -16.70 -2.56
C SER A 13 17.52 -15.19 -2.57
N PRO A 14 18.28 -14.56 -1.64
CA PRO A 14 18.48 -13.12 -1.66
C PRO A 14 18.96 -12.72 -3.05
N SER A 15 18.22 -11.82 -3.69
CA SER A 15 18.54 -11.30 -5.01
C SER A 15 19.99 -10.78 -4.99
N GLN A 16 20.75 -11.08 -6.04
CA GLN A 16 22.08 -10.54 -6.28
C GLN A 16 22.00 -9.03 -6.61
N LEU A 17 21.38 -8.26 -5.75
CA LEU A 17 21.41 -6.80 -5.82
C LEU A 17 22.68 -6.36 -5.09
N THR A 18 23.58 -5.86 -5.88
CA THR A 18 24.87 -5.22 -5.66
C THR A 18 25.45 -5.22 -4.23
N LYS A 19 26.69 -5.71 -4.13
CA LYS A 19 27.55 -5.53 -2.95
C LYS A 19 27.63 -4.04 -2.62
N ALA A 20 27.28 -3.69 -1.38
CA ALA A 20 27.47 -2.34 -0.88
C ALA A 20 28.91 -1.87 -1.11
N ALA A 21 29.06 -0.64 -1.59
CA ALA A 21 30.37 0.00 -1.71
C ALA A 21 31.01 0.22 -0.32
N PRO A 22 32.32 0.50 -0.22
CA PRO A 22 32.96 0.85 1.05
C PRO A 22 32.16 1.92 1.78
N GLY A 23 31.87 1.71 3.08
CA GLY A 23 31.03 2.61 3.87
C GLY A 23 29.52 2.32 3.85
N GLY A 24 29.08 1.20 3.25
CA GLY A 24 27.67 0.77 3.24
C GLY A 24 26.77 1.55 2.28
N PHE A 25 27.35 2.31 1.34
CA PHE A 25 26.59 3.01 0.30
C PHE A 25 26.14 2.06 -0.80
N LEU A 26 24.90 2.21 -1.25
CA LEU A 26 24.32 1.52 -2.41
C LEU A 26 24.50 2.39 -3.65
N PRO A 27 24.86 1.82 -4.81
CA PRO A 27 24.89 2.58 -6.06
C PRO A 27 23.44 2.84 -6.54
N PRO A 28 23.18 4.00 -7.18
CA PRO A 28 21.93 4.19 -7.93
C PRO A 28 21.93 3.25 -9.14
N LEU A 29 20.75 2.66 -9.40
CA LEU A 29 20.52 1.74 -10.51
C LEU A 29 19.48 2.32 -11.48
N SER A 30 19.63 2.02 -12.76
CA SER A 30 18.63 2.36 -13.77
C SER A 30 17.36 1.52 -13.59
N SER A 31 16.23 2.02 -14.11
CA SER A 31 14.97 1.26 -14.14
C SER A 31 15.12 -0.09 -14.84
N MET A 32 15.98 -0.18 -15.86
CA MET A 32 16.24 -1.43 -16.57
C MET A 32 16.92 -2.46 -15.65
N GLU A 33 17.89 -2.07 -14.85
CA GLU A 33 18.55 -2.94 -13.87
C GLU A 33 17.59 -3.31 -12.73
N LEU A 34 16.89 -2.32 -12.18
CA LEU A 34 15.95 -2.50 -11.07
C LEU A 34 14.79 -3.43 -11.44
N LEU A 35 14.23 -3.31 -12.64
CA LEU A 35 13.12 -4.12 -13.13
C LEU A 35 13.56 -5.40 -13.84
N GLY A 36 14.87 -5.58 -14.05
CA GLY A 36 15.46 -6.67 -14.82
C GLY A 36 15.57 -8.01 -14.10
N THR A 37 15.24 -8.13 -12.81
CA THR A 37 15.29 -9.41 -12.09
C THR A 37 14.23 -10.40 -12.62
N PRO A 38 14.46 -11.72 -12.55
CA PRO A 38 13.49 -12.69 -13.05
C PRO A 38 12.10 -12.55 -12.43
N ARG A 39 12.00 -12.32 -11.11
CA ARG A 39 10.72 -12.09 -10.40
C ARG A 39 10.00 -10.85 -10.92
N ARG A 40 10.70 -9.72 -11.05
CA ARG A 40 10.11 -8.45 -11.51
C ARG A 40 9.68 -8.52 -12.97
N ARG A 41 10.47 -9.18 -13.83
CA ARG A 41 10.06 -9.45 -15.22
C ARG A 41 8.78 -10.27 -15.30
N GLN A 42 8.63 -11.28 -14.44
CA GLN A 42 7.39 -12.07 -14.36
C GLN A 42 6.20 -11.21 -13.91
N LEU A 43 6.38 -10.32 -12.92
CA LEU A 43 5.34 -9.39 -12.49
C LEU A 43 4.95 -8.41 -13.61
N LEU A 44 5.92 -7.88 -14.33
CA LEU A 44 5.67 -7.02 -15.50
C LEU A 44 4.90 -7.75 -16.61
N GLU A 45 5.21 -9.00 -16.85
CA GLU A 45 4.45 -9.85 -17.78
C GLU A 45 3.01 -10.06 -17.29
N ASN A 46 2.82 -10.32 -16.01
CA ASN A 46 1.48 -10.45 -15.41
C ASN A 46 0.66 -9.15 -15.52
N ILE A 47 1.30 -8.00 -15.41
CA ILE A 47 0.68 -6.68 -15.61
C ILE A 47 0.31 -6.51 -17.09
N TRP A 48 1.23 -6.82 -18.02
CA TRP A 48 1.00 -6.77 -19.45
C TRP A 48 -0.20 -7.60 -19.88
N GLN A 49 -0.28 -8.85 -19.43
CA GLN A 49 -1.36 -9.78 -19.77
C GLN A 49 -2.76 -9.32 -19.30
N ARG A 50 -2.82 -8.35 -18.37
CA ARG A 50 -4.07 -7.78 -17.86
C ARG A 50 -4.44 -6.44 -18.50
N ALA A 51 -3.57 -5.88 -19.31
CA ALA A 51 -3.83 -4.66 -20.05
C ALA A 51 -4.37 -5.00 -21.45
N SER A 52 -5.45 -4.33 -21.88
CA SER A 52 -6.05 -4.51 -23.21
C SER A 52 -5.55 -3.45 -24.20
N LEU A 53 -4.22 -3.24 -24.23
CA LEU A 53 -3.58 -2.16 -24.95
C LEU A 53 -2.61 -2.66 -26.02
N SER A 54 -2.34 -1.82 -27.03
CA SER A 54 -1.19 -2.02 -27.90
C SER A 54 0.12 -1.88 -27.11
N LYS A 55 1.20 -2.47 -27.63
CA LYS A 55 2.53 -2.39 -27.00
C LYS A 55 2.97 -0.94 -26.75
N GLN A 56 2.72 -0.04 -27.71
CA GLN A 56 3.07 1.38 -27.58
C GLN A 56 2.28 2.05 -26.44
N GLN A 57 0.96 1.82 -26.36
CA GLN A 57 0.12 2.38 -25.30
C GLN A 57 0.51 1.82 -23.92
N PHE A 58 0.84 0.52 -23.85
CA PHE A 58 1.32 -0.09 -22.61
C PHE A 58 2.62 0.53 -22.13
N GLU A 59 3.55 0.82 -23.05
CA GLU A 59 4.81 1.50 -22.71
C GLU A 59 4.56 2.87 -22.07
N GLU A 60 3.63 3.64 -22.60
CA GLU A 60 3.31 4.98 -22.09
C GLU A 60 2.50 4.97 -20.80
N ILE A 61 1.49 4.08 -20.72
CA ILE A 61 0.51 4.07 -19.61
C ILE A 61 1.01 3.26 -18.40
N TYR A 62 1.72 2.16 -18.62
CA TYR A 62 2.16 1.30 -17.51
C TYR A 62 3.68 1.28 -17.36
N ARG A 63 4.42 1.02 -18.43
CA ARG A 63 5.86 0.78 -18.34
C ARG A 63 6.62 2.00 -17.84
N ARG A 64 6.29 3.18 -18.36
CA ARG A 64 6.92 4.44 -17.97
C ARG A 64 6.65 4.82 -16.51
N PRO A 65 5.41 4.81 -15.99
CA PRO A 65 5.16 4.98 -14.54
C PRO A 65 5.87 3.97 -13.66
N LEU A 66 5.93 2.70 -14.06
CA LEU A 66 6.66 1.65 -13.32
C LEU A 66 8.17 1.90 -13.32
N ALA A 67 8.74 2.39 -14.42
CA ALA A 67 10.14 2.76 -14.51
C ALA A 67 10.45 3.98 -13.62
N ASN A 68 9.62 5.01 -13.67
CA ASN A 68 9.74 6.20 -12.81
C ASN A 68 9.66 5.82 -11.32
N TYR A 69 8.71 4.96 -10.97
CA TYR A 69 8.59 4.44 -9.61
C TYR A 69 9.86 3.72 -9.17
N ALA A 70 10.37 2.79 -9.99
CA ALA A 70 11.56 2.02 -9.66
C ALA A 70 12.78 2.93 -9.46
N GLU A 71 12.99 3.92 -10.32
CA GLU A 71 14.11 4.87 -10.19
C GLU A 71 13.96 5.79 -8.98
N LEU A 72 12.74 6.13 -8.58
CA LEU A 72 12.50 6.99 -7.43
C LEU A 72 12.70 6.24 -6.11
N VAL A 73 12.20 4.99 -6.00
CA VAL A 73 12.32 4.20 -4.76
C VAL A 73 13.61 3.39 -4.69
N GLN A 74 14.34 3.21 -5.79
CA GLN A 74 15.61 2.51 -5.83
C GLN A 74 15.60 1.16 -5.07
N GLN A 75 16.63 0.88 -4.30
CA GLN A 75 16.75 -0.33 -3.49
C GLN A 75 16.18 -0.17 -2.07
N LEU A 76 15.29 0.80 -1.84
CA LEU A 76 14.68 1.02 -0.52
C LEU A 76 13.73 -0.13 -0.16
N PRO A 77 13.66 -0.54 1.12
CA PRO A 77 12.72 -1.55 1.60
C PRO A 77 11.33 -0.95 1.80
N ALA A 78 10.28 -1.78 1.71
CA ALA A 78 8.89 -1.35 1.94
C ALA A 78 8.54 -1.22 3.42
N SER A 79 9.25 -1.93 4.30
CA SER A 79 9.08 -1.84 5.75
C SER A 79 10.42 -2.04 6.47
N GLU A 80 10.46 -1.64 7.73
CA GLU A 80 11.66 -1.82 8.57
C GLU A 80 11.87 -3.29 8.98
N ASN A 81 10.81 -3.97 9.44
CA ASN A 81 10.89 -5.30 10.06
C ASN A 81 9.73 -6.24 9.68
N HIS A 82 8.84 -5.84 8.75
CA HIS A 82 7.66 -6.62 8.40
C HIS A 82 7.82 -7.26 7.01
N HIS A 83 6.80 -7.07 6.14
CA HIS A 83 6.83 -7.58 4.76
C HIS A 83 7.80 -6.74 3.90
N HIS A 84 8.44 -7.37 2.91
CA HIS A 84 9.34 -6.71 1.96
C HIS A 84 10.44 -5.85 2.62
N ALA A 85 10.97 -6.29 3.76
CA ALA A 85 12.01 -5.60 4.54
C ALA A 85 13.44 -5.85 3.99
N HIS A 86 13.58 -6.13 2.71
CA HIS A 86 14.84 -6.39 2.03
C HIS A 86 15.18 -5.28 1.02
N PRO A 87 16.44 -5.16 0.56
CA PRO A 87 16.82 -4.19 -0.47
C PRO A 87 15.96 -4.35 -1.74
N GLY A 88 15.35 -3.25 -2.20
CA GLY A 88 14.41 -3.24 -3.32
C GLY A 88 13.02 -3.75 -3.01
N GLY A 89 12.71 -3.97 -1.72
CA GLY A 89 11.39 -4.44 -1.27
C GLY A 89 10.24 -3.53 -1.67
N MET A 90 10.47 -2.19 -1.74
CA MET A 90 9.45 -1.27 -2.25
C MET A 90 9.08 -1.56 -3.71
N ILE A 91 10.06 -1.89 -4.57
CA ILE A 91 9.77 -2.25 -5.97
C ILE A 91 8.98 -3.54 -6.03
N ASP A 92 9.39 -4.57 -5.29
CA ASP A 92 8.72 -5.87 -5.30
C ASP A 92 7.27 -5.74 -4.83
N HIS A 93 7.04 -5.07 -3.71
CA HIS A 93 5.72 -4.76 -3.18
C HIS A 93 4.87 -3.94 -4.15
N GLY A 94 5.40 -2.84 -4.68
CA GLY A 94 4.68 -2.00 -5.64
C GLY A 94 4.25 -2.75 -6.91
N LEU A 95 5.13 -3.58 -7.48
CA LEU A 95 4.79 -4.40 -8.65
C LEU A 95 3.73 -5.47 -8.34
N GLU A 96 3.81 -6.10 -7.16
CA GLU A 96 2.82 -7.08 -6.71
C GLU A 96 1.46 -6.46 -6.53
N ILE A 97 1.40 -5.29 -5.84
CA ILE A 97 0.13 -4.60 -5.65
C ILE A 97 -0.47 -4.16 -6.99
N VAL A 98 0.32 -3.65 -7.94
CA VAL A 98 -0.18 -3.33 -9.28
C VAL A 98 -0.76 -4.57 -9.96
N ALA A 99 -0.06 -5.72 -9.91
CA ALA A 99 -0.54 -6.95 -10.51
C ALA A 99 -1.84 -7.46 -9.86
N TYR A 100 -1.95 -7.37 -8.53
CA TYR A 100 -3.16 -7.73 -7.80
C TYR A 100 -4.29 -6.73 -8.00
N ALA A 101 -4.01 -5.43 -8.01
CA ALA A 101 -5.01 -4.40 -8.27
C ALA A 101 -5.66 -4.59 -9.66
N LEU A 102 -4.86 -4.87 -10.69
CA LEU A 102 -5.40 -5.18 -12.01
C LEU A 102 -6.21 -6.47 -12.02
N LYS A 103 -5.80 -7.51 -11.29
CA LYS A 103 -6.56 -8.76 -11.15
C LYS A 103 -7.91 -8.52 -10.48
N VAL A 104 -7.95 -7.75 -9.38
CA VAL A 104 -9.18 -7.40 -8.68
C VAL A 104 -10.05 -6.49 -9.54
N ARG A 105 -9.45 -5.48 -10.20
CA ARG A 105 -10.18 -4.55 -11.08
C ARG A 105 -10.95 -5.28 -12.20
N GLN A 106 -10.41 -6.35 -12.75
CA GLN A 106 -11.08 -7.14 -13.79
C GLN A 106 -12.36 -7.85 -13.32
N THR A 107 -12.58 -7.99 -12.02
CA THR A 107 -13.82 -8.57 -11.46
C THR A 107 -14.97 -7.58 -11.36
N TYR A 108 -14.75 -6.31 -11.65
CA TYR A 108 -15.75 -5.25 -11.61
C TYR A 108 -16.08 -4.72 -13.00
N LEU A 109 -17.37 -4.44 -13.24
CA LEU A 109 -17.83 -3.66 -14.39
C LEU A 109 -17.91 -2.20 -13.97
N LEU A 110 -16.99 -1.37 -14.44
CA LEU A 110 -16.83 0.03 -14.01
C LEU A 110 -17.04 1.02 -15.18
N PRO A 111 -17.69 2.17 -14.93
CA PRO A 111 -18.33 2.61 -13.68
C PRO A 111 -19.52 1.73 -13.29
N ILE A 112 -19.78 1.59 -11.99
CA ILE A 112 -20.87 0.76 -11.49
C ILE A 112 -22.22 1.37 -11.94
N GLY A 113 -23.10 0.52 -12.50
CA GLY A 113 -24.43 0.96 -12.95
C GLY A 113 -24.46 1.73 -14.28
N ALA A 114 -23.32 1.99 -14.91
CA ALA A 114 -23.26 2.60 -16.24
C ALA A 114 -23.66 1.60 -17.34
N ALA A 115 -24.09 2.13 -18.51
CA ALA A 115 -24.37 1.32 -19.67
C ALA A 115 -23.14 0.55 -20.15
N PRO A 116 -23.29 -0.68 -20.70
CA PRO A 116 -22.17 -1.53 -21.13
C PRO A 116 -21.18 -0.85 -22.07
N GLU A 117 -21.67 0.01 -22.96
CA GLU A 117 -20.85 0.78 -23.91
C GLU A 117 -19.95 1.76 -23.18
N SER A 118 -20.46 2.43 -22.14
CA SER A 118 -19.71 3.36 -21.28
C SER A 118 -18.67 2.61 -20.45
N GLN A 119 -19.04 1.44 -19.89
CA GLN A 119 -18.13 0.58 -19.14
C GLN A 119 -16.97 0.10 -20.02
N SER A 120 -17.27 -0.32 -21.25
CA SER A 120 -16.27 -0.74 -22.23
C SER A 120 -15.32 0.40 -22.61
N ALA A 121 -15.87 1.60 -22.90
CA ALA A 121 -15.08 2.77 -23.27
C ALA A 121 -14.15 3.27 -22.15
N GLN A 122 -14.50 3.05 -20.89
CA GLN A 122 -13.74 3.49 -19.74
C GLN A 122 -12.87 2.38 -19.10
N ALA A 123 -12.97 1.13 -19.56
CA ALA A 123 -12.38 -0.02 -18.93
C ALA A 123 -10.85 0.15 -18.67
N GLU A 124 -10.13 0.68 -19.65
CA GLU A 124 -8.68 0.88 -19.52
C GLU A 124 -8.33 2.07 -18.62
N ALA A 125 -9.15 3.12 -18.60
CA ALA A 125 -8.96 4.26 -17.69
C ALA A 125 -9.07 3.80 -16.22
N TRP A 126 -10.06 2.98 -15.91
CA TRP A 126 -10.21 2.36 -14.58
C TRP A 126 -9.06 1.41 -14.22
N SER A 127 -8.55 0.67 -15.21
CA SER A 127 -7.38 -0.21 -15.01
C SER A 127 -6.12 0.60 -14.73
N ALA A 128 -5.86 1.65 -15.50
CA ALA A 128 -4.74 2.55 -15.28
C ALA A 128 -4.85 3.25 -13.92
N ALA A 129 -6.04 3.73 -13.53
CA ALA A 129 -6.26 4.36 -12.23
C ALA A 129 -5.98 3.40 -11.07
N ALA A 130 -6.40 2.13 -11.17
CA ALA A 130 -6.08 1.11 -10.17
C ALA A 130 -4.56 0.87 -10.08
N ALA A 131 -3.86 0.79 -11.20
CA ALA A 131 -2.40 0.65 -11.22
C ALA A 131 -1.69 1.86 -10.60
N TYR A 132 -2.15 3.07 -10.89
CA TYR A 132 -1.57 4.30 -10.35
C TYR A 132 -1.84 4.49 -8.86
N GLY A 133 -3.04 4.14 -8.40
CA GLY A 133 -3.35 4.09 -6.98
C GLY A 133 -2.46 3.07 -6.24
N ALA A 134 -2.21 1.92 -6.87
CA ALA A 134 -1.31 0.90 -6.34
C ALA A 134 0.14 1.40 -6.20
N LEU A 135 0.66 2.12 -7.18
CA LEU A 135 2.01 2.71 -7.09
C LEU A 135 2.09 3.84 -6.05
N ALA A 136 1.01 4.61 -5.92
CA ALA A 136 0.96 5.76 -5.03
C ALA A 136 0.79 5.39 -3.55
N HIS A 137 0.22 4.21 -3.24
CA HIS A 137 -0.28 3.91 -1.90
C HIS A 137 0.80 4.02 -0.80
N ASP A 138 2.01 3.60 -1.06
CA ASP A 138 3.11 3.55 -0.09
C ASP A 138 4.30 4.44 -0.44
N ILE A 139 4.27 5.14 -1.59
CA ILE A 139 5.42 5.91 -2.04
C ILE A 139 5.81 7.04 -1.09
N GLY A 140 4.86 7.57 -0.35
CA GLY A 140 5.13 8.60 0.67
C GLY A 140 6.06 8.16 1.79
N LYS A 141 6.31 6.84 1.96
CA LYS A 141 7.31 6.33 2.92
C LYS A 141 8.71 6.89 2.66
N ILE A 142 9.07 7.13 1.39
CA ILE A 142 10.35 7.74 1.05
C ILE A 142 10.42 9.23 1.42
N VAL A 143 9.29 9.86 1.72
CA VAL A 143 9.20 11.28 2.15
C VAL A 143 9.35 11.41 3.66
N VAL A 144 8.71 10.50 4.43
CA VAL A 144 8.51 10.69 5.87
C VAL A 144 9.09 9.58 6.74
N ASP A 145 9.19 8.34 6.24
CA ASP A 145 9.66 7.20 7.03
C ASP A 145 11.15 6.94 6.89
N LEU A 146 11.77 7.41 5.81
CA LEU A 146 13.17 7.17 5.48
C LEU A 146 13.95 8.48 5.38
N GLN A 147 15.17 8.46 5.90
CA GLN A 147 16.17 9.50 5.65
C GLN A 147 17.29 8.90 4.79
N VAL A 148 17.50 9.49 3.63
CA VAL A 148 18.51 9.06 2.67
C VAL A 148 19.66 10.06 2.66
N GLU A 149 20.88 9.57 2.91
CA GLU A 149 22.14 10.32 2.88
C GLU A 149 22.89 9.97 1.60
N LEU A 150 23.32 10.97 0.87
CA LEU A 150 24.12 10.83 -0.33
C LEU A 150 25.61 10.72 0.01
N GLN A 151 26.44 10.26 -0.92
CA GLN A 151 27.87 10.05 -0.70
C GLN A 151 28.63 11.34 -0.35
N ASP A 152 28.14 12.49 -0.81
CA ASP A 152 28.69 13.81 -0.48
C ASP A 152 28.28 14.34 0.92
N GLY A 153 27.49 13.56 1.69
CA GLY A 153 26.99 13.90 3.01
C GLY A 153 25.70 14.72 3.01
N SER A 154 25.19 15.10 1.86
CA SER A 154 23.88 15.78 1.74
C SER A 154 22.70 14.83 1.95
N THR A 155 21.55 15.38 2.33
CA THR A 155 20.29 14.60 2.41
C THR A 155 19.58 14.68 1.08
N TRP A 156 19.17 13.52 0.55
CA TRP A 156 18.31 13.44 -0.62
C TRP A 156 16.85 13.67 -0.23
N HIS A 157 16.15 14.42 -1.07
CA HIS A 157 14.70 14.63 -0.94
C HIS A 157 14.00 14.16 -2.22
N PRO A 158 12.96 13.33 -2.13
CA PRO A 158 12.35 12.67 -3.29
C PRO A 158 11.69 13.64 -4.30
N TRP A 159 11.29 14.82 -3.88
CA TRP A 159 10.78 15.86 -4.81
C TRP A 159 11.84 16.46 -5.72
N ASN A 160 13.13 16.20 -5.47
CA ASN A 160 14.24 16.59 -6.36
C ASN A 160 14.48 15.56 -7.49
N GLY A 161 13.67 14.50 -7.58
CA GLY A 161 13.83 13.44 -8.55
C GLY A 161 14.64 12.24 -8.05
N PRO A 162 14.99 11.29 -8.96
CA PRO A 162 15.69 10.07 -8.62
C PRO A 162 17.05 10.30 -7.98
N ILE A 163 17.50 9.34 -7.17
CA ILE A 163 18.85 9.32 -6.59
C ILE A 163 19.86 9.12 -7.73
N ASN A 164 20.86 9.99 -7.82
CA ASN A 164 21.85 10.02 -8.91
C ASN A 164 23.30 9.79 -8.47
N GLN A 165 23.54 9.53 -7.18
CA GLN A 165 24.85 9.19 -6.61
C GLN A 165 24.72 8.10 -5.54
N PRO A 166 25.80 7.44 -5.12
CA PRO A 166 25.75 6.44 -4.08
C PRO A 166 25.09 6.97 -2.81
N TYR A 167 24.26 6.16 -2.16
CA TYR A 167 23.42 6.54 -1.05
C TYR A 167 23.33 5.45 0.01
N ARG A 168 23.00 5.87 1.23
CA ARG A 168 22.58 4.99 2.32
C ARG A 168 21.34 5.55 2.97
N PHE A 169 20.60 4.72 3.69
CA PHE A 169 19.34 5.14 4.31
C PHE A 169 19.20 4.61 5.73
N LYS A 170 18.35 5.26 6.49
CA LYS A 170 17.90 4.81 7.81
C LYS A 170 16.44 5.18 8.00
N TYR A 171 15.75 4.42 8.86
CA TYR A 171 14.39 4.77 9.25
C TYR A 171 14.37 5.91 10.27
N VAL A 172 13.39 6.79 10.15
CA VAL A 172 13.13 7.87 11.10
C VAL A 172 12.52 7.27 12.36
N LYS A 173 13.15 7.49 13.53
CA LYS A 173 12.74 6.85 14.80
C LYS A 173 11.37 7.28 15.32
N SER A 174 11.01 8.56 15.13
CA SER A 174 9.77 9.17 15.66
C SER A 174 8.82 9.54 14.52
N ARG A 175 8.63 8.62 13.55
CA ARG A 175 7.72 8.85 12.43
C ARG A 175 6.27 8.81 12.88
N GLU A 176 5.47 9.71 12.32
CA GLU A 176 4.04 9.74 12.55
C GLU A 176 3.36 8.64 11.72
N TYR A 177 2.52 7.84 12.40
CA TYR A 177 1.81 6.75 11.78
C TYR A 177 0.85 7.26 10.68
N GLN A 178 0.84 6.61 9.53
CA GLN A 178 0.02 6.96 8.34
C GLN A 178 0.33 8.29 7.64
N LEU A 179 1.29 9.09 8.10
CA LEU A 179 1.65 10.33 7.41
C LEU A 179 2.11 10.09 5.96
N HIS A 180 2.72 8.93 5.69
CA HIS A 180 3.15 8.54 4.34
C HIS A 180 1.99 8.49 3.34
N GLY A 181 0.77 8.12 3.75
CA GLY A 181 -0.41 8.14 2.88
C GLY A 181 -0.66 9.53 2.31
N ALA A 182 -0.73 10.54 3.17
CA ALA A 182 -0.89 11.94 2.75
C ALA A 182 0.31 12.47 1.95
N ALA A 183 1.54 12.06 2.32
CA ALA A 183 2.77 12.49 1.66
C ALA A 183 2.91 11.94 0.22
N SER A 184 2.20 10.86 -0.12
CA SER A 184 2.21 10.27 -1.47
C SER A 184 1.80 11.27 -2.54
N ALA A 185 0.87 12.17 -2.26
CA ALA A 185 0.42 13.20 -3.20
C ALA A 185 1.56 14.10 -3.71
N LEU A 186 2.59 14.35 -2.89
CA LEU A 186 3.75 15.19 -3.26
C LEU A 186 4.57 14.60 -4.42
N LEU A 187 4.45 13.30 -4.67
CA LEU A 187 5.29 12.57 -5.62
C LEU A 187 4.57 12.15 -6.89
N ILE A 188 3.27 12.42 -7.02
CA ILE A 188 2.47 11.97 -8.17
C ILE A 188 3.03 12.47 -9.49
N HIS A 189 3.50 13.72 -9.56
CA HIS A 189 4.11 14.29 -10.76
C HIS A 189 5.49 13.69 -11.11
N GLN A 190 6.15 13.03 -10.16
CA GLN A 190 7.36 12.27 -10.42
C GLN A 190 7.06 10.90 -11.04
N LEU A 191 5.91 10.32 -10.68
CA LEU A 191 5.49 9.00 -11.14
C LEU A 191 4.80 9.06 -12.50
N LEU A 192 3.80 9.95 -12.64
CA LEU A 192 2.85 9.91 -13.73
C LEU A 192 3.13 11.02 -14.77
N PRO A 193 3.09 10.67 -16.06
CA PRO A 193 3.17 11.69 -17.10
C PRO A 193 1.90 12.55 -17.10
N ARG A 194 2.06 13.84 -17.42
CA ARG A 194 0.93 14.80 -17.48
C ARG A 194 -0.19 14.32 -18.41
N THR A 195 0.16 13.71 -19.53
CA THR A 195 -0.80 13.14 -20.49
C THR A 195 -1.72 12.08 -19.89
N ALA A 196 -1.22 11.29 -18.93
CA ALA A 196 -2.04 10.31 -18.22
C ALA A 196 -3.03 11.01 -17.25
N LEU A 197 -2.60 12.05 -16.55
CA LEU A 197 -3.47 12.84 -15.67
C LEU A 197 -4.54 13.57 -16.51
N ASP A 198 -4.16 14.20 -17.62
CA ASP A 198 -5.08 14.85 -18.56
C ASP A 198 -6.12 13.88 -19.15
N TRP A 199 -5.70 12.64 -19.42
CA TRP A 199 -6.61 11.61 -19.90
C TRP A 199 -7.60 11.17 -18.82
N LEU A 200 -7.12 10.83 -17.61
CA LEU A 200 -7.96 10.34 -16.52
C LEU A 200 -8.91 11.40 -15.96
N SER A 201 -8.52 12.68 -16.00
CA SER A 201 -9.36 13.80 -15.55
C SER A 201 -10.64 14.00 -16.40
N ARG A 202 -10.70 13.38 -17.58
CA ARG A 202 -11.90 13.38 -18.44
C ARG A 202 -13.04 12.51 -17.89
N PHE A 203 -12.79 11.68 -16.87
CA PHE A 203 -13.73 10.77 -16.23
C PHE A 203 -13.99 11.23 -14.78
N PRO A 204 -15.00 12.09 -14.52
CA PRO A 204 -15.13 12.78 -13.22
C PRO A 204 -15.23 11.86 -12.02
N GLU A 205 -15.97 10.74 -12.11
CA GLU A 205 -16.14 9.77 -11.03
C GLU A 205 -14.81 9.08 -10.71
N LEU A 206 -14.12 8.56 -11.72
CA LEU A 206 -12.81 7.94 -11.60
C LEU A 206 -11.79 8.92 -11.04
N TRP A 207 -11.79 10.15 -11.57
CA TRP A 207 -10.84 11.19 -11.17
C TRP A 207 -10.98 11.57 -9.70
N ALA A 208 -12.22 11.70 -9.19
CA ALA A 208 -12.47 11.98 -7.78
C ALA A 208 -11.91 10.85 -6.88
N GLN A 209 -12.20 9.59 -7.23
CA GLN A 209 -11.68 8.44 -6.48
C GLN A 209 -10.15 8.39 -6.51
N LEU A 210 -9.53 8.70 -7.64
CA LEU A 210 -8.08 8.69 -7.79
C LEU A 210 -7.40 9.80 -6.98
N ILE A 211 -7.99 11.00 -6.90
CA ILE A 211 -7.51 12.09 -6.04
C ILE A 211 -7.52 11.66 -4.57
N TYR A 212 -8.60 11.04 -4.10
CA TYR A 212 -8.65 10.52 -2.73
C TYR A 212 -7.57 9.47 -2.46
N LEU A 213 -7.32 8.56 -3.42
CA LEU A 213 -6.21 7.59 -3.32
C LEU A 213 -4.86 8.28 -3.18
N PHE A 214 -4.57 9.28 -4.00
CA PHE A 214 -3.31 10.02 -3.96
C PHE A 214 -3.11 10.76 -2.64
N ALA A 215 -4.22 11.17 -2.00
CA ALA A 215 -4.21 11.80 -0.69
C ALA A 215 -4.18 10.79 0.49
N GLY A 216 -4.13 9.48 0.22
CA GLY A 216 -4.14 8.43 1.25
C GLY A 216 -5.50 8.21 1.92
N GLN A 217 -6.58 8.73 1.32
CA GLN A 217 -7.95 8.64 1.86
C GLN A 217 -8.72 7.51 1.19
N TYR A 218 -8.32 6.26 1.48
CA TYR A 218 -8.84 5.06 0.81
C TYR A 218 -10.33 4.85 1.02
N GLU A 219 -10.86 5.20 2.18
CA GLU A 219 -12.28 5.12 2.54
C GLU A 219 -13.18 6.04 1.68
N HIS A 220 -12.62 7.15 1.19
CA HIS A 220 -13.31 8.09 0.29
C HIS A 220 -13.06 7.79 -1.19
N ALA A 221 -12.17 6.86 -1.49
CA ALA A 221 -11.77 6.52 -2.85
C ALA A 221 -12.69 5.45 -3.52
N GLY A 222 -13.85 5.19 -2.92
CA GLY A 222 -14.86 4.29 -3.50
C GLY A 222 -14.30 2.92 -3.87
N ILE A 223 -14.64 2.45 -5.07
CA ILE A 223 -14.21 1.12 -5.54
C ILE A 223 -12.70 1.03 -5.78
N LEU A 224 -12.05 2.12 -6.17
CA LEU A 224 -10.58 2.13 -6.32
C LEU A 224 -9.90 1.92 -4.97
N GLY A 225 -10.41 2.55 -3.90
CA GLY A 225 -9.91 2.32 -2.53
C GLY A 225 -10.01 0.87 -2.10
N GLU A 226 -11.16 0.24 -2.35
CA GLU A 226 -11.38 -1.18 -2.07
C GLU A 226 -10.41 -2.08 -2.85
N ILE A 227 -10.19 -1.80 -4.13
CA ILE A 227 -9.25 -2.54 -4.98
C ILE A 227 -7.83 -2.48 -4.41
N ILE A 228 -7.36 -1.29 -4.01
CA ILE A 228 -6.01 -1.11 -3.50
C ILE A 228 -5.82 -1.81 -2.16
N VAL A 229 -6.76 -1.66 -1.23
CA VAL A 229 -6.70 -2.35 0.08
C VAL A 229 -6.63 -3.88 -0.09
N LYS A 230 -7.45 -4.45 -0.97
CA LYS A 230 -7.41 -5.90 -1.27
C LYS A 230 -6.08 -6.32 -1.90
N ALA A 231 -5.55 -5.51 -2.81
CA ALA A 231 -4.30 -5.80 -3.49
C ALA A 231 -3.10 -5.76 -2.52
N ASP A 232 -3.07 -4.80 -1.60
CA ASP A 232 -2.08 -4.71 -0.54
C ASP A 232 -2.13 -5.94 0.38
N GLN A 233 -3.31 -6.28 0.89
CA GLN A 233 -3.52 -7.47 1.73
C GLN A 233 -3.05 -8.76 1.04
N ALA A 234 -3.25 -8.88 -0.27
CA ALA A 234 -2.79 -10.03 -1.04
C ALA A 234 -1.26 -10.09 -1.16
N SER A 235 -0.60 -8.96 -1.42
CA SER A 235 0.86 -8.86 -1.47
C SER A 235 1.49 -9.20 -0.12
N VAL A 236 0.97 -8.61 0.96
CA VAL A 236 1.41 -8.92 2.34
C VAL A 236 1.21 -10.39 2.67
N ALA A 237 0.05 -10.97 2.35
CA ALA A 237 -0.23 -12.39 2.59
C ALA A 237 0.76 -13.29 1.83
N GLN A 238 1.06 -12.97 0.57
CA GLN A 238 2.03 -13.71 -0.24
C GLN A 238 3.43 -13.68 0.38
N GLU A 239 3.91 -12.53 0.78
CA GLU A 239 5.27 -12.37 1.37
C GLU A 239 5.41 -13.10 2.70
N LEU A 240 4.34 -13.14 3.50
CA LEU A 240 4.29 -13.88 4.78
C LEU A 240 4.03 -15.38 4.62
N GLY A 241 3.97 -15.91 3.38
CA GLY A 241 3.76 -17.32 3.09
C GLY A 241 2.29 -17.75 3.18
N GLY A 242 1.35 -16.81 3.22
CA GLY A 242 -0.09 -17.05 3.14
C GLY A 242 -0.59 -17.24 1.70
N ASN A 243 -1.92 -17.33 1.56
CA ASN A 243 -2.57 -17.47 0.26
C ASN A 243 -3.17 -16.15 -0.21
N PRO A 244 -2.59 -15.50 -1.23
CA PRO A 244 -3.08 -14.21 -1.74
C PRO A 244 -4.50 -14.29 -2.32
N ASP A 245 -4.89 -15.41 -2.92
CA ASP A 245 -6.24 -15.56 -3.49
C ASP A 245 -7.31 -15.58 -2.40
N ARG A 246 -7.02 -16.11 -1.22
CA ARG A 246 -7.91 -16.01 -0.06
C ARG A 246 -8.02 -14.59 0.45
N ALA A 247 -6.93 -13.83 0.45
CA ALA A 247 -6.96 -12.41 0.81
C ALA A 247 -7.80 -11.58 -0.17
N LEU A 248 -7.68 -11.84 -1.48
CA LEU A 248 -8.50 -11.17 -2.52
C LEU A 248 -9.98 -11.52 -2.44
N ALA A 249 -10.31 -12.76 -2.05
CA ALA A 249 -11.68 -13.23 -1.91
C ALA A 249 -12.33 -12.86 -0.58
N ALA A 250 -11.55 -12.38 0.41
CA ALA A 250 -12.08 -12.04 1.72
C ALA A 250 -13.12 -10.92 1.59
N PRO A 251 -14.30 -11.06 2.23
CA PRO A 251 -15.25 -9.96 2.32
C PRO A 251 -14.63 -8.79 3.09
N LYS A 252 -15.19 -7.57 2.91
CA LYS A 252 -14.85 -6.46 3.81
C LYS A 252 -14.90 -6.97 5.24
N GLN A 253 -13.87 -6.67 6.04
CA GLN A 253 -13.82 -7.13 7.43
C GLN A 253 -15.11 -6.77 8.13
N SER A 254 -15.72 -7.73 8.85
CA SER A 254 -16.91 -7.45 9.63
C SER A 254 -16.60 -6.33 10.63
N LEU A 255 -17.60 -5.51 10.97
CA LEU A 255 -17.42 -4.44 11.94
C LEU A 255 -16.85 -4.96 13.26
N GLN A 256 -17.24 -6.17 13.71
CA GLN A 256 -16.67 -6.83 14.90
C GLN A 256 -15.16 -7.06 14.77
N ARG A 257 -14.69 -7.46 13.60
CA ARG A 257 -13.24 -7.64 13.40
C ARG A 257 -12.49 -6.31 13.41
N GLN A 258 -13.07 -5.28 12.82
CA GLN A 258 -12.52 -3.92 12.85
C GLN A 258 -12.49 -3.34 14.27
N LEU A 259 -13.53 -3.62 15.06
CA LEU A 259 -13.58 -3.32 16.51
C LEU A 259 -12.45 -4.02 17.27
N ALA A 260 -12.27 -5.32 17.05
CA ALA A 260 -11.23 -6.10 17.69
C ALA A 260 -9.81 -5.61 17.32
N ASP A 261 -9.58 -5.30 16.07
CA ASP A 261 -8.28 -4.81 15.60
C ASP A 261 -8.00 -3.38 16.10
N GLY A 262 -9.02 -2.50 16.12
CA GLY A 262 -8.94 -1.18 16.74
C GLY A 262 -8.65 -1.23 18.22
N LEU A 263 -9.31 -2.14 18.95
CA LEU A 263 -9.06 -2.34 20.37
C LEU A 263 -7.64 -2.85 20.63
N ARG A 264 -7.15 -3.83 19.86
CA ARG A 264 -5.76 -4.32 19.95
C ARG A 264 -4.75 -3.21 19.73
N PHE A 265 -4.98 -2.35 18.75
CA PHE A 265 -4.13 -1.20 18.48
C PHE A 265 -4.10 -0.25 19.68
N LEU A 266 -5.27 0.14 20.22
CA LEU A 266 -5.35 1.05 21.36
C LEU A 266 -4.68 0.48 22.61
N VAL A 267 -4.87 -0.81 22.88
CA VAL A 267 -4.24 -1.51 24.02
C VAL A 267 -2.72 -1.50 23.88
N LYS A 268 -2.20 -1.68 22.68
CA LYS A 268 -0.75 -1.75 22.41
C LYS A 268 -0.08 -0.38 22.45
N ASP A 269 -0.72 0.63 21.85
CA ASP A 269 -0.01 1.85 21.47
C ASP A 269 -0.57 3.13 22.11
N LYS A 270 -1.79 3.11 22.70
CA LYS A 270 -2.47 4.31 23.19
C LYS A 270 -2.90 4.26 24.64
N PHE A 271 -3.45 3.13 25.10
CA PHE A 271 -3.96 3.02 26.47
C PHE A 271 -2.82 3.00 27.50
N LYS A 272 -3.01 3.78 28.55
CA LYS A 272 -2.15 3.74 29.74
C LYS A 272 -2.66 2.65 30.66
N LEU A 273 -2.03 1.49 30.62
CA LEU A 273 -2.41 0.34 31.46
C LEU A 273 -1.57 0.29 32.73
N ASN A 274 -2.17 -0.27 33.79
CA ASN A 274 -1.47 -0.58 35.06
C ASN A 274 -0.79 0.64 35.69
N GLN A 275 -1.39 1.84 35.62
CA GLN A 275 -0.82 3.05 36.23
C GLN A 275 -1.15 3.09 37.74
N PRO A 276 -0.18 2.90 38.66
CA PRO A 276 -0.47 2.85 40.08
C PRO A 276 -0.72 4.22 40.71
N SER A 277 -0.26 5.31 40.09
CA SER A 277 -0.27 6.66 40.66
C SER A 277 -0.90 7.74 39.75
N GLY A 278 -1.68 7.33 38.75
CA GLY A 278 -2.30 8.27 37.81
C GLY A 278 -3.55 7.67 37.15
N PRO A 279 -4.20 8.41 36.27
CA PRO A 279 -5.33 7.87 35.53
C PRO A 279 -4.87 6.71 34.66
N SER A 280 -5.50 5.54 34.85
CA SER A 280 -5.28 4.36 34.04
C SER A 280 -6.49 4.10 33.15
N ASP A 281 -6.26 3.81 31.87
CA ASP A 281 -7.31 3.42 30.93
C ASP A 281 -7.78 1.98 31.17
N GLY A 282 -6.98 1.18 31.91
CA GLY A 282 -7.30 -0.19 32.27
C GLY A 282 -6.19 -0.90 33.01
N TRP A 283 -6.49 -2.16 33.37
CA TRP A 283 -5.58 -3.05 34.10
C TRP A 283 -5.51 -4.40 33.42
N LEU A 284 -4.31 -4.89 33.20
CA LEU A 284 -4.03 -6.23 32.70
C LEU A 284 -3.73 -7.14 33.90
N THR A 285 -4.53 -8.17 34.05
CA THR A 285 -4.31 -9.28 35.00
C THR A 285 -3.80 -10.51 34.26
N GLN A 286 -3.55 -11.61 34.97
CA GLN A 286 -3.12 -12.87 34.35
C GLN A 286 -4.13 -13.41 33.33
N ASP A 287 -5.43 -13.21 33.59
CA ASP A 287 -6.51 -13.84 32.83
C ASP A 287 -7.40 -12.86 32.07
N ALA A 288 -7.27 -11.54 32.30
CA ALA A 288 -8.18 -10.55 31.72
C ALA A 288 -7.58 -9.16 31.59
N LEU A 289 -8.04 -8.45 30.58
CA LEU A 289 -7.84 -7.01 30.41
C LEU A 289 -9.10 -6.27 30.84
N TRP A 290 -8.98 -5.49 31.90
CA TRP A 290 -10.05 -4.63 32.42
C TRP A 290 -9.87 -3.22 31.88
N LEU A 291 -10.86 -2.68 31.19
CA LEU A 291 -10.82 -1.32 30.64
C LEU A 291 -11.84 -0.43 31.34
N VAL A 292 -11.51 0.85 31.50
CA VAL A 292 -12.47 1.86 31.96
C VAL A 292 -13.46 2.11 30.84
N SER A 293 -14.70 1.61 30.98
CA SER A 293 -15.65 1.40 29.88
C SER A 293 -15.92 2.64 29.03
N LYS A 294 -16.22 3.78 29.63
CA LYS A 294 -16.55 4.99 28.86
C LYS A 294 -15.33 5.59 28.13
N PRO A 295 -14.18 5.88 28.77
CA PRO A 295 -13.00 6.36 28.07
C PRO A 295 -12.52 5.40 26.98
N ALA A 296 -12.50 4.10 27.23
CA ALA A 296 -12.07 3.11 26.24
C ALA A 296 -13.02 3.07 25.04
N ALA A 297 -14.34 3.11 25.27
CA ALA A 297 -15.32 3.15 24.20
C ALA A 297 -15.24 4.44 23.37
N ASP A 298 -15.05 5.59 24.01
CA ASP A 298 -14.92 6.89 23.33
C ASP A 298 -13.64 6.94 22.48
N GLN A 299 -12.52 6.43 23.00
CA GLN A 299 -11.26 6.36 22.25
C GLN A 299 -11.36 5.35 21.08
N LEU A 300 -11.97 4.19 21.29
CA LEU A 300 -12.16 3.20 20.24
C LEU A 300 -13.09 3.72 19.15
N ARG A 301 -14.19 4.39 19.52
CA ARG A 301 -15.10 5.03 18.57
C ARG A 301 -14.39 6.10 17.76
N ALA A 302 -13.66 7.00 18.43
CA ALA A 302 -12.90 8.04 17.77
C ALA A 302 -11.86 7.47 16.80
N TYR A 303 -11.17 6.41 17.19
CA TYR A 303 -10.24 5.69 16.34
C TYR A 303 -10.92 5.11 15.09
N LEU A 304 -12.03 4.37 15.28
CA LEU A 304 -12.76 3.73 14.17
C LEU A 304 -13.33 4.77 13.19
N LEU A 305 -13.88 5.86 13.70
CA LEU A 305 -14.37 6.97 12.86
C LEU A 305 -13.22 7.67 12.12
N ALA A 306 -12.06 7.83 12.76
CA ALA A 306 -10.87 8.37 12.10
C ALA A 306 -10.30 7.43 11.03
N GLN A 307 -10.60 6.11 11.10
CA GLN A 307 -10.30 5.12 10.07
C GLN A 307 -11.39 5.03 8.99
N GLY A 308 -12.40 5.90 9.00
CA GLY A 308 -13.49 5.89 8.01
C GLY A 308 -14.43 4.69 8.13
N ILE A 309 -14.48 4.01 9.28
CA ILE A 309 -15.29 2.81 9.47
C ILE A 309 -16.75 3.23 9.63
N GLU A 310 -17.58 2.81 8.68
CA GLU A 310 -19.03 3.06 8.69
C GLU A 310 -19.77 2.12 9.63
N GLY A 311 -20.96 2.56 10.10
CA GLY A 311 -21.83 1.76 10.96
C GLY A 311 -21.44 1.79 12.44
N VAL A 312 -20.46 2.60 12.84
CA VAL A 312 -20.09 2.80 14.25
C VAL A 312 -21.13 3.65 14.96
N PRO A 313 -21.83 3.14 16.02
CA PRO A 313 -22.85 3.89 16.72
C PRO A 313 -22.33 5.18 17.34
N SER A 314 -23.08 6.27 17.20
CA SER A 314 -22.71 7.58 17.77
C SER A 314 -22.90 7.69 19.28
N SER A 315 -23.69 6.78 19.89
CA SER A 315 -23.96 6.75 21.34
C SER A 315 -23.44 5.48 22.00
N ASN A 316 -23.18 5.58 23.32
CA ASN A 316 -22.50 4.52 24.07
C ASN A 316 -23.34 3.23 24.22
N ALA A 317 -24.64 3.32 24.44
CA ALA A 317 -25.43 2.13 24.67
C ALA A 317 -25.46 1.13 23.49
N PRO A 318 -25.77 1.56 22.25
CA PRO A 318 -25.64 0.69 21.08
C PRO A 318 -24.19 0.26 20.80
N PHE A 319 -23.20 1.11 21.12
CA PHE A 319 -21.79 0.76 20.93
C PHE A 319 -21.34 -0.33 21.89
N PHE A 320 -21.77 -0.29 23.17
CA PHE A 320 -21.50 -1.36 24.14
C PHE A 320 -22.18 -2.67 23.75
N ASN A 321 -23.42 -2.62 23.25
CA ASN A 321 -24.09 -3.82 22.75
C ASN A 321 -23.25 -4.47 21.61
N MET A 322 -22.76 -3.65 20.69
CA MET A 322 -21.91 -4.13 19.59
C MET A 322 -20.57 -4.73 20.05
N LEU A 323 -20.04 -4.32 21.20
CA LEU A 323 -18.82 -4.90 21.78
C LEU A 323 -19.07 -6.20 22.54
N GLN A 324 -20.34 -6.52 22.83
CA GLN A 324 -20.73 -7.75 23.53
C GLN A 324 -21.08 -8.90 22.58
N ASP A 325 -21.43 -8.58 21.34
CA ASP A 325 -21.71 -9.54 20.26
C ASP A 325 -20.41 -10.03 19.59
#